data_f652fe2d40711d25f31d3c6ed0d41af2
#
_entry.id   f652fe2d40711d25f31d3c6ed0d41af2
#
_cell.length_a   1.000
_cell.length_b   1.000
_cell.length_c   1.000
_cell.angle_alpha   90.00
_cell.angle_beta   90.00
_cell.angle_gamma   90.00
#
_symmetry.space_group_name_H-M   'P 1'
#
loop_
_entity.id
_entity.type
_entity.pdbx_description
1 polymer ?
#
loop_
_entity_poly.entity_id
_entity_poly.type
_entity_poly.pdbx_seq_one_letter_code
_entity_poly.pdbx_strand_id
1 'polypeptide(L)'
;MIEYDYIRDGNAIYAQSFAIIRAEADLSRFSEAEADLAVRMIHAAGSVEASQFFEFSPDFVTAAREALGKGAPIFCDAEMVARGITAARLPADNEVICTLRDPRTAGIAAEIGNTRSAAALKLWGERMAGSVVAIGNAPTALFFLLEMLRDGAPKPAAIIGMPVGFVGAAESKAALAEQSYGVPYAIVRGRLGGSAMTAAALNSLARPGL
;
A
#
# COMPACT_ATOMS: atom_id res chain seq x y z
N MET A 1 -17.75 -16.01 37.58
CA MET A 1 -17.38 -15.26 36.34
C MET A 1 -16.08 -15.83 35.83
N ILE A 2 -15.97 -16.06 34.53
CA ILE A 2 -14.71 -16.47 33.90
C ILE A 2 -13.87 -15.21 33.71
N GLU A 3 -12.66 -15.18 34.27
CA GLU A 3 -11.70 -14.13 34.07
C GLU A 3 -10.71 -14.58 32.99
N TYR A 4 -10.53 -13.75 31.93
CA TYR A 4 -9.58 -14.04 30.86
C TYR A 4 -8.26 -13.32 31.16
N ASP A 5 -7.15 -14.07 31.09
CA ASP A 5 -5.80 -13.53 31.24
C ASP A 5 -5.29 -13.06 29.87
N TYR A 6 -5.09 -11.75 29.72
CA TYR A 6 -4.56 -11.13 28.49
C TYR A 6 -3.91 -9.79 28.78
N ILE A 7 -2.98 -9.38 27.91
CA ILE A 7 -2.31 -8.07 27.98
C ILE A 7 -3.33 -6.98 27.65
N ARG A 8 -3.45 -5.97 28.52
CA ARG A 8 -4.41 -4.87 28.36
C ARG A 8 -3.76 -3.56 27.87
N ASP A 9 -2.44 -3.48 27.86
CA ASP A 9 -1.68 -2.33 27.35
C ASP A 9 -1.40 -2.53 25.87
N GLY A 10 -1.94 -1.63 25.01
CA GLY A 10 -1.79 -1.71 23.57
C GLY A 10 -0.34 -1.56 23.11
N ASN A 11 0.47 -0.71 23.77
CA ASN A 11 1.86 -0.54 23.42
C ASN A 11 2.69 -1.79 23.75
N ALA A 12 2.40 -2.43 24.91
CA ALA A 12 3.03 -3.70 25.27
C ALA A 12 2.67 -4.82 24.28
N ILE A 13 1.42 -4.87 23.79
CA ILE A 13 0.99 -5.82 22.75
C ILE A 13 1.79 -5.59 21.46
N TYR A 14 1.92 -4.35 20.99
CA TYR A 14 2.70 -4.04 19.78
C TYR A 14 4.17 -4.41 19.95
N ALA A 15 4.79 -4.04 21.07
CA ALA A 15 6.19 -4.35 21.35
C ALA A 15 6.44 -5.86 21.34
N GLN A 16 5.59 -6.63 22.03
CA GLN A 16 5.69 -8.09 22.06
C GLN A 16 5.47 -8.71 20.68
N SER A 17 4.43 -8.27 19.96
CA SER A 17 4.16 -8.77 18.61
C SER A 17 5.32 -8.54 17.66
N PHE A 18 5.92 -7.35 17.68
CA PHE A 18 7.04 -7.04 16.81
C PHE A 18 8.32 -7.78 17.21
N ALA A 19 8.53 -8.03 18.52
CA ALA A 19 9.64 -8.88 18.99
C ALA A 19 9.49 -10.31 18.49
N ILE A 20 8.29 -10.89 18.58
CA ILE A 20 7.99 -12.23 18.05
C ILE A 20 8.25 -12.28 16.55
N ILE A 21 7.70 -11.33 15.79
CA ILE A 21 7.87 -11.28 14.33
C ILE A 21 9.35 -11.22 13.95
N ARG A 22 10.15 -10.37 14.63
CA ARG A 22 11.59 -10.26 14.36
C ARG A 22 12.36 -11.52 14.72
N ALA A 23 11.89 -12.30 15.70
CA ALA A 23 12.53 -13.56 16.09
C ALA A 23 12.20 -14.72 15.12
N GLU A 24 11.02 -14.70 14.50
CA GLU A 24 10.50 -15.80 13.70
C GLU A 24 10.65 -15.59 12.18
N ALA A 25 10.54 -14.33 11.70
CA ALA A 25 10.60 -14.03 10.27
C ALA A 25 12.03 -13.96 9.76
N ASP A 26 12.28 -14.51 8.58
CA ASP A 26 13.52 -14.24 7.84
C ASP A 26 13.46 -12.85 7.20
N LEU A 27 14.17 -11.91 7.82
CA LEU A 27 14.30 -10.53 7.36
C LEU A 27 15.69 -10.24 6.75
N SER A 28 16.55 -11.23 6.59
CA SER A 28 17.97 -11.07 6.23
C SER A 28 18.19 -10.41 4.86
N ARG A 29 17.22 -10.52 3.95
CA ARG A 29 17.28 -9.94 2.60
C ARG A 29 16.85 -8.47 2.54
N PHE A 30 16.34 -7.92 3.62
CA PHE A 30 15.84 -6.55 3.70
C PHE A 30 16.87 -5.64 4.37
N SER A 31 17.00 -4.42 3.89
CA SER A 31 17.66 -3.35 4.65
C SER A 31 16.90 -3.09 5.96
N GLU A 32 17.51 -2.39 6.91
CA GLU A 32 16.86 -2.06 8.19
C GLU A 32 15.50 -1.35 7.98
N ALA A 33 15.46 -0.39 7.07
CA ALA A 33 14.24 0.37 6.78
C ALA A 33 13.14 -0.49 6.10
N GLU A 34 13.53 -1.43 5.24
CA GLU A 34 12.61 -2.40 4.64
C GLU A 34 12.16 -3.47 5.64
N ALA A 35 13.05 -3.89 6.56
CA ALA A 35 12.70 -4.81 7.62
C ALA A 35 11.64 -4.23 8.57
N ASP A 36 11.75 -2.95 8.93
CA ASP A 36 10.71 -2.24 9.71
C ASP A 36 9.35 -2.23 8.99
N LEU A 37 9.38 -1.98 7.67
CA LEU A 37 8.19 -2.05 6.83
C LEU A 37 7.61 -3.47 6.80
N ALA A 38 8.46 -4.48 6.57
CA ALA A 38 8.07 -5.88 6.51
C ALA A 38 7.44 -6.36 7.83
N VAL A 39 8.02 -6.01 8.99
CA VAL A 39 7.50 -6.37 10.31
C VAL A 39 6.06 -5.86 10.48
N ARG A 40 5.77 -4.63 10.07
CA ARG A 40 4.43 -4.06 10.19
C ARG A 40 3.44 -4.70 9.22
N MET A 41 3.92 -5.08 8.02
CA MET A 41 3.10 -5.83 7.05
C MET A 41 2.81 -7.25 7.54
N ILE A 42 3.79 -7.95 8.12
CA ILE A 42 3.62 -9.27 8.75
C ILE A 42 2.60 -9.19 9.88
N HIS A 43 2.71 -8.19 10.76
CA HIS A 43 1.74 -7.97 11.84
C HIS A 43 0.31 -7.84 11.32
N ALA A 44 0.11 -7.08 10.23
CA ALA A 44 -1.20 -6.91 9.62
C ALA A 44 -1.72 -8.17 8.91
N ALA A 45 -0.82 -9.03 8.41
CA ALA A 45 -1.14 -10.29 7.77
C ALA A 45 -1.42 -11.42 8.77
N GLY A 46 -0.85 -11.34 9.98
CA GLY A 46 -0.87 -12.44 10.96
C GLY A 46 -0.06 -13.65 10.52
N SER A 47 0.92 -13.50 9.60
CA SER A 47 1.73 -14.60 9.06
C SER A 47 3.17 -14.13 8.80
N VAL A 48 4.14 -14.80 9.42
CA VAL A 48 5.57 -14.55 9.20
C VAL A 48 6.01 -15.02 7.81
N GLU A 49 5.37 -16.06 7.28
CA GLU A 49 5.62 -16.61 5.95
C GLU A 49 5.31 -15.61 4.85
N ALA A 50 4.44 -14.63 5.12
CA ALA A 50 4.11 -13.59 4.15
C ALA A 50 5.34 -12.80 3.69
N SER A 51 6.37 -12.70 4.53
CA SER A 51 7.63 -12.01 4.21
C SER A 51 8.31 -12.54 2.95
N GLN A 52 8.17 -13.83 2.64
CA GLN A 52 8.75 -14.47 1.46
C GLN A 52 8.25 -13.88 0.15
N PHE A 53 7.06 -13.28 0.16
CA PHE A 53 6.39 -12.71 -1.00
C PHE A 53 6.55 -11.18 -1.12
N PHE A 54 7.16 -10.52 -0.13
CA PHE A 54 7.37 -9.08 -0.19
C PHE A 54 8.49 -8.74 -1.17
N GLU A 55 8.27 -7.73 -1.96
CA GLU A 55 9.28 -7.19 -2.88
C GLU A 55 9.21 -5.67 -2.86
N PHE A 56 10.37 -5.07 -2.66
CA PHE A 56 10.55 -3.64 -2.68
C PHE A 56 11.56 -3.30 -3.79
N SER A 57 11.21 -2.38 -4.67
CA SER A 57 12.16 -1.89 -5.65
C SER A 57 13.23 -1.03 -4.96
N PRO A 58 14.42 -0.86 -5.56
CA PRO A 58 15.42 0.08 -5.06
C PRO A 58 14.80 1.45 -4.79
N ASP A 59 15.25 2.11 -3.72
CA ASP A 59 14.83 3.45 -3.29
C ASP A 59 13.35 3.62 -2.92
N PHE A 60 12.53 2.55 -2.94
CA PHE A 60 11.10 2.65 -2.63
C PHE A 60 10.84 3.31 -1.27
N VAL A 61 11.49 2.83 -0.22
CA VAL A 61 11.27 3.34 1.15
C VAL A 61 11.69 4.80 1.26
N THR A 62 12.81 5.16 0.65
CA THR A 62 13.33 6.53 0.63
C THR A 62 12.39 7.47 -0.12
N ALA A 63 12.01 7.10 -1.34
CA ALA A 63 11.12 7.93 -2.18
C ALA A 63 9.75 8.13 -1.53
N ALA A 64 9.17 7.07 -0.94
CA ALA A 64 7.87 7.17 -0.27
C ALA A 64 7.95 8.06 0.99
N ARG A 65 8.97 7.88 1.83
CA ARG A 65 9.17 8.71 3.04
C ARG A 65 9.40 10.18 2.70
N GLU A 66 10.23 10.46 1.69
CA GLU A 66 10.47 11.83 1.24
C GLU A 66 9.19 12.50 0.73
N ALA A 67 8.40 11.80 -0.10
CA ALA A 67 7.15 12.32 -0.61
C ALA A 67 6.17 12.61 0.55
N LEU A 68 6.00 11.66 1.48
CA LEU A 68 5.15 11.85 2.65
C LEU A 68 5.63 13.04 3.51
N GLY A 69 6.93 13.15 3.77
CA GLY A 69 7.51 14.26 4.54
C GLY A 69 7.33 15.63 3.88
N LYS A 70 7.16 15.68 2.56
CA LYS A 70 6.87 16.91 1.80
C LYS A 70 5.36 17.20 1.70
N GLY A 71 4.50 16.45 2.37
CA GLY A 71 3.06 16.65 2.34
C GLY A 71 2.37 16.11 1.07
N ALA A 72 3.02 15.20 0.34
CA ALA A 72 2.42 14.62 -0.85
C ALA A 72 1.05 13.97 -0.56
N PRO A 73 0.06 14.09 -1.47
CA PRO A 73 -1.21 13.42 -1.32
C PRO A 73 -1.04 11.90 -1.45
N ILE A 74 -1.95 11.17 -0.82
CA ILE A 74 -2.01 9.71 -0.83
C ILE A 74 -3.27 9.30 -1.57
N PHE A 75 -3.12 8.65 -2.73
CA PHE A 75 -4.24 8.14 -3.50
C PHE A 75 -4.51 6.67 -3.21
N CYS A 76 -5.74 6.34 -2.87
CA CYS A 76 -6.18 4.99 -2.50
C CYS A 76 -7.22 4.46 -3.49
N ASP A 77 -7.11 3.19 -3.88
CA ASP A 77 -8.09 2.52 -4.75
C ASP A 77 -9.38 2.14 -4.03
N ALA A 78 -9.35 2.06 -2.70
CA ALA A 78 -10.49 1.63 -1.89
C ALA A 78 -10.60 2.40 -0.57
N GLU A 79 -11.84 2.58 -0.09
CA GLU A 79 -12.13 3.20 1.21
C GLU A 79 -11.47 2.44 2.38
N MET A 80 -11.37 1.10 2.28
CA MET A 80 -10.70 0.31 3.32
C MET A 80 -9.22 0.65 3.45
N VAL A 81 -8.52 0.93 2.35
CA VAL A 81 -7.13 1.40 2.38
C VAL A 81 -7.08 2.78 3.03
N ALA A 82 -7.89 3.71 2.52
CA ALA A 82 -7.91 5.09 3.01
C ALA A 82 -8.23 5.19 4.52
N ARG A 83 -9.22 4.42 4.99
CA ARG A 83 -9.61 4.39 6.41
C ARG A 83 -8.62 3.63 7.31
N GLY A 84 -7.79 2.74 6.74
CA GLY A 84 -6.72 2.06 7.46
C GLY A 84 -5.48 2.93 7.71
N ILE A 85 -5.37 4.07 7.01
CA ILE A 85 -4.29 5.02 7.22
C ILE A 85 -4.55 5.84 8.49
N THR A 86 -3.61 5.82 9.41
CA THR A 86 -3.71 6.52 10.69
C THR A 86 -3.27 7.97 10.53
N ALA A 87 -4.22 8.90 10.45
CA ALA A 87 -3.93 10.32 10.22
C ALA A 87 -2.88 10.90 11.19
N ALA A 88 -2.92 10.51 12.48
CA ALA A 88 -1.97 10.96 13.50
C ALA A 88 -0.51 10.47 13.27
N ARG A 89 -0.30 9.55 12.34
CA ARG A 89 1.03 9.06 11.95
C ARG A 89 1.61 9.79 10.74
N LEU A 90 0.79 10.51 10.00
CA LEU A 90 1.24 11.23 8.81
C LEU A 90 2.22 12.36 9.22
N PRO A 91 3.36 12.50 8.52
CA PRO A 91 4.42 13.43 8.92
C PRO A 91 4.13 14.87 8.56
N ALA A 92 3.14 15.14 7.73
CA ALA A 92 2.72 16.45 7.26
C ALA A 92 1.21 16.46 7.02
N ASP A 93 0.67 17.53 6.43
CA ASP A 93 -0.74 17.65 6.05
C ASP A 93 -1.05 16.82 4.77
N ASN A 94 -0.74 15.53 4.82
CA ASN A 94 -0.96 14.61 3.71
C ASN A 94 -2.47 14.34 3.54
N GLU A 95 -3.02 14.76 2.42
CA GLU A 95 -4.40 14.45 2.08
C GLU A 95 -4.54 12.99 1.66
N VAL A 96 -5.49 12.25 2.26
CA VAL A 96 -5.81 10.86 1.88
C VAL A 96 -7.05 10.88 1.00
N ILE A 97 -6.89 10.45 -0.26
CA ILE A 97 -7.89 10.60 -1.32
C ILE A 97 -8.33 9.23 -1.83
N CYS A 98 -9.63 8.96 -1.79
CA CYS A 98 -10.25 7.83 -2.46
C CYS A 98 -11.42 8.32 -3.29
N THR A 99 -11.32 8.20 -4.61
CA THR A 99 -12.33 8.66 -5.57
C THR A 99 -13.30 7.57 -6.01
N LEU A 100 -13.25 6.38 -5.37
CA LEU A 100 -14.12 5.24 -5.73
C LEU A 100 -15.62 5.56 -5.60
N ARG A 101 -15.99 6.44 -4.67
CA ARG A 101 -17.39 6.89 -4.45
C ARG A 101 -17.71 8.24 -5.05
N ASP A 102 -16.81 8.84 -5.81
CA ASP A 102 -17.11 10.09 -6.52
C ASP A 102 -18.28 9.83 -7.50
N PRO A 103 -19.28 10.72 -7.55
CA PRO A 103 -20.46 10.54 -8.42
C PRO A 103 -20.12 10.33 -9.90
N ARG A 104 -19.00 10.86 -10.37
CA ARG A 104 -18.51 10.74 -11.76
C ARG A 104 -17.96 9.35 -12.07
N THR A 105 -17.49 8.61 -11.07
CA THR A 105 -16.77 7.33 -11.27
C THR A 105 -17.61 6.31 -12.04
N ALA A 106 -18.92 6.22 -11.79
CA ALA A 106 -19.77 5.27 -12.50
C ALA A 106 -19.92 5.61 -14.00
N GLY A 107 -20.06 6.89 -14.34
CA GLY A 107 -20.09 7.34 -15.73
C GLY A 107 -18.77 7.08 -16.46
N ILE A 108 -17.65 7.42 -15.82
CA ILE A 108 -16.32 7.16 -16.38
C ILE A 108 -16.10 5.65 -16.60
N ALA A 109 -16.54 4.81 -15.66
CA ALA A 109 -16.41 3.35 -15.78
C ALA A 109 -17.14 2.81 -17.02
N ALA A 110 -18.36 3.30 -17.28
CA ALA A 110 -19.13 2.95 -18.46
C ALA A 110 -18.46 3.45 -19.76
N GLU A 111 -17.94 4.67 -19.76
CA GLU A 111 -17.25 5.28 -20.90
C GLU A 111 -16.00 4.51 -21.32
N ILE A 112 -15.15 4.14 -20.35
CA ILE A 112 -13.88 3.43 -20.62
C ILE A 112 -14.04 1.90 -20.70
N GLY A 113 -15.25 1.37 -20.45
CA GLY A 113 -15.51 -0.06 -20.46
C GLY A 113 -14.70 -0.85 -19.41
N ASN A 114 -14.47 -0.26 -18.22
CA ASN A 114 -13.65 -0.84 -17.17
C ASN A 114 -14.37 -0.78 -15.79
N THR A 115 -13.75 -1.35 -14.75
CA THR A 115 -14.30 -1.35 -13.40
C THR A 115 -14.36 0.07 -12.80
N ARG A 116 -15.21 0.25 -11.80
CA ARG A 116 -15.26 1.51 -11.02
C ARG A 116 -13.92 1.81 -10.34
N SER A 117 -13.20 0.77 -9.87
CA SER A 117 -11.89 0.94 -9.24
C SER A 117 -10.85 1.49 -10.22
N ALA A 118 -10.82 0.99 -11.47
CA ALA A 118 -9.97 1.54 -12.53
C ALA A 118 -10.40 2.98 -12.91
N ALA A 119 -11.69 3.20 -13.14
CA ALA A 119 -12.24 4.49 -13.54
C ALA A 119 -11.97 5.60 -12.52
N ALA A 120 -11.98 5.27 -11.23
CA ALA A 120 -11.68 6.21 -10.14
C ALA A 120 -10.32 6.89 -10.29
N LEU A 121 -9.33 6.21 -10.87
CA LEU A 121 -7.98 6.74 -11.07
C LEU A 121 -7.94 7.92 -12.06
N LYS A 122 -8.88 7.97 -13.01
CA LYS A 122 -9.00 9.11 -13.94
C LYS A 122 -9.21 10.44 -13.21
N LEU A 123 -9.81 10.40 -12.03
CA LEU A 123 -10.10 11.59 -11.24
C LEU A 123 -8.88 12.12 -10.45
N TRP A 124 -7.75 11.39 -10.45
CA TRP A 124 -6.54 11.84 -9.78
C TRP A 124 -5.82 12.95 -10.57
N GLY A 125 -5.88 12.87 -11.90
CA GLY A 125 -5.36 13.91 -12.82
C GLY A 125 -3.92 14.28 -12.52
N GLU A 126 -3.60 15.58 -12.68
CA GLU A 126 -2.27 16.14 -12.44
C GLU A 126 -1.82 16.01 -10.98
N ARG A 127 -2.75 15.86 -10.02
CA ARG A 127 -2.43 15.69 -8.61
C ARG A 127 -1.71 14.38 -8.29
N MET A 128 -1.71 13.42 -9.23
CA MET A 128 -0.95 12.17 -9.10
C MET A 128 0.57 12.42 -9.14
N ALA A 129 1.03 13.52 -9.78
CA ALA A 129 2.45 13.87 -9.83
C ALA A 129 3.05 13.96 -8.41
N GLY A 130 4.10 13.15 -8.15
CA GLY A 130 4.81 13.14 -6.88
C GLY A 130 4.03 12.61 -5.68
N SER A 131 2.81 12.09 -5.87
CA SER A 131 1.97 11.49 -4.83
C SER A 131 2.49 10.11 -4.37
N VAL A 132 1.92 9.56 -3.30
CA VAL A 132 2.03 8.14 -2.96
C VAL A 132 0.74 7.44 -3.36
N VAL A 133 0.85 6.42 -4.21
CA VAL A 133 -0.30 5.62 -4.64
C VAL A 133 -0.37 4.33 -3.82
N ALA A 134 -1.55 4.02 -3.26
CA ALA A 134 -1.81 2.86 -2.41
C ALA A 134 -2.99 2.04 -2.98
N ILE A 135 -2.67 0.98 -3.73
CA ILE A 135 -3.64 0.05 -4.32
C ILE A 135 -3.60 -1.25 -3.52
N GLY A 136 -4.64 -1.48 -2.71
CA GLY A 136 -4.74 -2.63 -1.81
C GLY A 136 -5.93 -3.54 -2.07
N ASN A 137 -6.81 -3.22 -3.01
CA ASN A 137 -8.02 -3.99 -3.25
C ASN A 137 -8.12 -4.51 -4.68
N ALA A 138 -8.10 -3.64 -5.67
CA ALA A 138 -8.51 -3.99 -7.03
C ALA A 138 -7.32 -4.20 -7.99
N PRO A 139 -7.11 -5.42 -8.51
CA PRO A 139 -6.13 -5.67 -9.57
C PRO A 139 -6.34 -4.79 -10.80
N THR A 140 -7.60 -4.52 -11.17
CA THR A 140 -7.95 -3.67 -12.30
C THR A 140 -7.50 -2.22 -12.11
N ALA A 141 -7.48 -1.71 -10.88
CA ALA A 141 -6.91 -0.40 -10.59
C ALA A 141 -5.39 -0.38 -10.83
N LEU A 142 -4.68 -1.45 -10.43
CA LEU A 142 -3.23 -1.52 -10.64
C LEU A 142 -2.87 -1.63 -12.13
N PHE A 143 -3.57 -2.49 -12.88
CA PHE A 143 -3.38 -2.55 -14.33
C PHE A 143 -3.65 -1.22 -15.01
N PHE A 144 -4.77 -0.56 -14.64
CA PHE A 144 -5.13 0.72 -15.24
C PHE A 144 -4.13 1.83 -14.90
N LEU A 145 -3.57 1.83 -13.67
CA LEU A 145 -2.47 2.72 -13.32
C LEU A 145 -1.27 2.53 -14.26
N LEU A 146 -0.90 1.28 -14.53
CA LEU A 146 0.21 0.97 -15.45
C LEU A 146 -0.08 1.44 -16.89
N GLU A 147 -1.32 1.27 -17.35
CA GLU A 147 -1.76 1.82 -18.64
C GLU A 147 -1.66 3.34 -18.69
N MET A 148 -2.14 4.02 -17.64
CA MET A 148 -2.01 5.48 -17.54
C MET A 148 -0.54 5.94 -17.56
N LEU A 149 0.35 5.26 -16.83
CA LEU A 149 1.78 5.59 -16.82
C LEU A 149 2.45 5.33 -18.17
N ARG A 150 2.08 4.24 -18.87
CA ARG A 150 2.50 3.95 -20.24
C ARG A 150 2.13 5.09 -21.18
N ASP A 151 0.93 5.61 -21.03
CA ASP A 151 0.34 6.64 -21.88
C ASP A 151 0.75 8.07 -21.47
N GLY A 152 1.71 8.19 -20.55
CA GLY A 152 2.36 9.47 -20.19
C GLY A 152 1.68 10.23 -19.06
N ALA A 153 0.80 9.59 -18.26
CA ALA A 153 0.23 10.23 -17.08
C ALA A 153 1.30 10.68 -16.07
N PRO A 154 1.02 11.70 -15.26
CA PRO A 154 1.92 12.17 -14.22
C PRO A 154 2.38 11.04 -13.30
N LYS A 155 3.69 10.94 -13.02
CA LYS A 155 4.26 9.87 -12.22
C LYS A 155 4.10 10.15 -10.72
N PRO A 156 3.60 9.18 -9.92
CA PRO A 156 3.69 9.24 -8.48
C PRO A 156 5.15 9.09 -8.02
N ALA A 157 5.44 9.49 -6.80
CA ALA A 157 6.76 9.29 -6.18
C ALA A 157 6.98 7.81 -5.81
N ALA A 158 5.91 7.10 -5.42
CA ALA A 158 5.97 5.70 -5.06
C ALA A 158 4.61 5.00 -5.23
N ILE A 159 4.64 3.69 -5.50
CA ILE A 159 3.46 2.83 -5.63
C ILE A 159 3.51 1.71 -4.59
N ILE A 160 2.51 1.62 -3.73
CA ILE A 160 2.21 0.46 -2.90
C ILE A 160 1.16 -0.36 -3.66
N GLY A 161 1.60 -1.38 -4.42
CA GLY A 161 0.75 -2.18 -5.28
C GLY A 161 0.50 -3.58 -4.69
N MET A 162 -0.47 -3.72 -3.80
CA MET A 162 -0.73 -4.96 -3.06
C MET A 162 -2.19 -5.43 -3.18
N PRO A 163 -2.82 -5.40 -4.39
CA PRO A 163 -4.16 -5.94 -4.51
C PRO A 163 -4.19 -7.43 -4.15
N VAL A 164 -5.32 -7.88 -3.59
CA VAL A 164 -5.56 -9.26 -3.16
C VAL A 164 -6.59 -9.93 -4.06
N GLY A 165 -6.44 -11.22 -4.30
CA GLY A 165 -7.48 -11.98 -4.99
C GLY A 165 -6.98 -13.11 -5.86
N PHE A 166 -7.95 -13.74 -6.55
CA PHE A 166 -7.73 -14.93 -7.37
C PHE A 166 -7.64 -14.63 -8.87
N VAL A 167 -8.13 -13.45 -9.30
CA VAL A 167 -8.16 -13.03 -10.70
C VAL A 167 -7.41 -11.71 -10.85
N GLY A 168 -6.30 -11.72 -11.55
CA GLY A 168 -5.51 -10.52 -11.86
C GLY A 168 -4.61 -10.00 -10.74
N ALA A 169 -4.72 -10.50 -9.49
CA ALA A 169 -3.94 -9.97 -8.38
C ALA A 169 -2.44 -10.31 -8.51
N ALA A 170 -2.11 -11.55 -8.82
CA ALA A 170 -0.72 -11.95 -9.05
C ALA A 170 -0.16 -11.29 -10.30
N GLU A 171 -0.95 -11.27 -11.36
CA GLU A 171 -0.57 -10.76 -12.68
C GLU A 171 -0.34 -9.24 -12.66
N SER A 172 -1.19 -8.47 -12.00
CA SER A 172 -1.03 -7.00 -11.92
C SER A 172 0.23 -6.59 -11.14
N LYS A 173 0.56 -7.32 -10.08
CA LYS A 173 1.79 -7.09 -9.31
C LYS A 173 3.04 -7.53 -10.07
N ALA A 174 2.96 -8.63 -10.81
CA ALA A 174 4.03 -9.04 -11.71
C ALA A 174 4.28 -7.99 -12.79
N ALA A 175 3.21 -7.45 -13.41
CA ALA A 175 3.31 -6.38 -14.40
C ALA A 175 3.95 -5.12 -13.83
N LEU A 176 3.61 -4.72 -12.59
CA LEU A 176 4.27 -3.58 -11.92
C LEU A 176 5.76 -3.84 -11.69
N ALA A 177 6.13 -5.05 -11.28
CA ALA A 177 7.53 -5.42 -11.06
C ALA A 177 8.33 -5.47 -12.38
N GLU A 178 7.72 -5.91 -13.47
CA GLU A 178 8.32 -5.97 -14.79
C GLU A 178 8.49 -4.56 -15.41
N GLN A 179 7.45 -3.72 -15.27
CA GLN A 179 7.45 -2.39 -15.87
C GLN A 179 6.77 -1.35 -14.97
N SER A 180 7.53 -0.75 -14.08
CA SER A 180 7.06 0.32 -13.18
C SER A 180 7.13 1.73 -13.79
N TYR A 181 7.58 1.84 -15.04
CA TYR A 181 7.85 3.13 -15.71
C TYR A 181 8.82 4.05 -14.93
N GLY A 182 9.73 3.42 -14.18
CA GLY A 182 10.71 4.12 -13.34
C GLY A 182 10.15 4.69 -12.04
N VAL A 183 8.96 4.25 -11.62
CA VAL A 183 8.39 4.60 -10.31
C VAL A 183 8.78 3.54 -9.29
N PRO A 184 9.37 3.91 -8.14
CA PRO A 184 9.64 2.98 -7.03
C PRO A 184 8.36 2.34 -6.51
N TYR A 185 8.44 1.04 -6.18
CA TYR A 185 7.25 0.28 -5.79
C TYR A 185 7.50 -0.73 -4.66
N ALA A 186 6.41 -1.10 -4.00
CA ALA A 186 6.32 -2.26 -3.11
C ALA A 186 5.15 -3.14 -3.52
N ILE A 187 5.38 -4.45 -3.55
CA ILE A 187 4.35 -5.47 -3.85
C ILE A 187 4.42 -6.64 -2.87
N VAL A 188 3.36 -7.44 -2.87
CA VAL A 188 3.33 -8.79 -2.29
C VAL A 188 3.04 -9.77 -3.42
N ARG A 189 4.03 -10.57 -3.81
CA ARG A 189 3.88 -11.49 -4.94
C ARG A 189 2.73 -12.50 -4.74
N GLY A 190 2.18 -12.98 -5.82
CA GLY A 190 1.08 -13.95 -5.82
C GLY A 190 -0.26 -13.33 -5.44
N ARG A 191 -1.13 -14.11 -4.78
CA ARG A 191 -2.52 -13.71 -4.45
C ARG A 191 -2.64 -12.91 -3.16
N LEU A 192 -1.61 -12.94 -2.30
CA LEU A 192 -1.58 -12.22 -1.03
C LEU A 192 -1.54 -10.71 -1.24
N GLY A 193 -1.99 -9.97 -0.24
CA GLY A 193 -2.08 -8.52 -0.22
C GLY A 193 -3.30 -8.06 0.57
N GLY A 194 -3.89 -6.96 0.15
CA GLY A 194 -5.13 -6.47 0.70
C GLY A 194 -5.00 -5.14 1.44
N SER A 195 -6.15 -4.52 1.69
CA SER A 195 -6.23 -3.16 2.24
C SER A 195 -5.53 -3.00 3.60
N ALA A 196 -5.61 -4.02 4.46
CA ALA A 196 -4.95 -3.97 5.77
C ALA A 196 -3.43 -3.93 5.66
N MET A 197 -2.86 -4.78 4.81
CA MET A 197 -1.42 -4.84 4.57
C MET A 197 -0.91 -3.57 3.88
N THR A 198 -1.65 -3.05 2.90
CA THR A 198 -1.35 -1.80 2.19
C THR A 198 -1.36 -0.60 3.14
N ALA A 199 -2.38 -0.49 4.00
CA ALA A 199 -2.46 0.56 5.01
C ALA A 199 -1.34 0.42 6.07
N ALA A 200 -1.00 -0.81 6.47
CA ALA A 200 0.10 -1.07 7.40
C ALA A 200 1.45 -0.64 6.81
N ALA A 201 1.68 -0.93 5.53
CA ALA A 201 2.87 -0.48 4.81
C ALA A 201 2.96 1.06 4.82
N LEU A 202 1.89 1.75 4.48
CA LEU A 202 1.86 3.21 4.46
C LEU A 202 2.05 3.80 5.86
N ASN A 203 1.40 3.26 6.89
CA ASN A 203 1.58 3.69 8.28
C ASN A 203 3.03 3.51 8.79
N SER A 204 3.74 2.48 8.31
CA SER A 204 5.17 2.27 8.61
C SER A 204 6.06 3.30 7.91
N LEU A 205 5.75 3.64 6.65
CA LEU A 205 6.48 4.65 5.89
C LEU A 205 6.28 6.05 6.48
N ALA A 206 5.05 6.37 6.89
CA ALA A 206 4.69 7.66 7.46
C ALA A 206 5.39 7.93 8.80
N ARG A 207 5.51 6.93 9.64
CA ARG A 207 6.21 7.01 10.92
C ARG A 207 6.91 5.70 11.24
N PRO A 208 8.24 5.62 11.05
CA PRO A 208 9.04 4.46 11.42
C PRO A 208 8.92 4.12 12.91
N GLY A 209 9.10 2.84 13.22
CA GLY A 209 9.01 2.34 14.59
C GLY A 209 7.58 2.01 15.04
N LEU A 210 7.40 1.88 16.36
CA LEU A 210 6.12 1.54 17.00
C LEU A 210 5.07 2.64 16.87
#